data_8271cd2cf26e4bed82407d7e07f548d3
#
_entry.id   8271cd2cf26e4bed82407d7e07f548d3
#
_cell.length_a   1.000
_cell.length_b   1.000
_cell.length_c   1.000
_cell.angle_alpha   90.00
_cell.angle_beta   90.00
_cell.angle_gamma   90.00
#
_symmetry.space_group_name_H-M   'P 1'
#
loop_
_entity.id
_entity.type
_entity.pdbx_description
1 polymer ?
#
loop_
_entity_poly.entity_id
_entity_poly.type
_entity_poly.pdbx_seq_one_letter_code
_entity_poly.pdbx_strand_id
1 'polypeptide(L)'
;MTPIIAVNELVKQYDRAKEPAVKSVSFDVAEGDFFAFLGPNGAGKTTTISILTTTLSKTSGSVTIAGYDVEKEARRVREEVGIIFQQPSLDPSLSAEENIRFHACLYGMYRYRPSFKLMPAVYQDRVMELSEMVGIKDALFRPIKKLSGGMQRKLEIIRSLIHTPKLLFLDEPTQGLDAVSRRSLWEYIDGVRRENGTTVFLTTHYIDEAEHVDKVCIINHGKIAISGSPDEMKANLLKQELVLDAPDRGRLIRELGGLGIDYRVDGHIIVPYEGTAQKIIAGLKTELTVLQIQQPSLEDAYVEYLKRTEGEAA
;
A
#
# COMPACT_ATOMS: atom_id res chain seq x y z
N MET A 1 8.20 -0.55 21.30
CA MET A 1 7.05 -1.46 21.00
C MET A 1 7.60 -2.58 20.15
N THR A 2 7.14 -3.81 20.35
CA THR A 2 7.56 -4.95 19.52
C THR A 2 6.84 -4.83 18.17
N PRO A 3 7.54 -4.88 17.02
CA PRO A 3 6.89 -4.78 15.72
C PRO A 3 6.02 -6.01 15.45
N ILE A 4 4.91 -5.82 14.73
CA ILE A 4 4.05 -6.93 14.31
C ILE A 4 4.71 -7.73 13.18
N ILE A 5 5.50 -7.07 12.31
CA ILE A 5 6.37 -7.70 11.32
C ILE A 5 7.80 -7.27 11.63
N ALA A 6 8.72 -8.24 11.78
CA ALA A 6 10.14 -7.98 11.82
C ALA A 6 10.85 -8.82 10.76
N VAL A 7 11.55 -8.16 9.86
CA VAL A 7 12.34 -8.77 8.79
C VAL A 7 13.79 -8.35 8.95
N ASN A 8 14.69 -9.34 9.10
CA ASN A 8 16.12 -9.09 9.27
C ASN A 8 16.90 -9.87 8.22
N GLU A 9 17.67 -9.15 7.41
CA GLU A 9 18.61 -9.67 6.39
C GLU A 9 17.97 -10.72 5.48
N LEU A 10 16.72 -10.53 5.11
CA LEU A 10 15.97 -11.46 4.28
C LEU A 10 16.61 -11.60 2.89
N VAL A 11 16.94 -12.83 2.53
CA VAL A 11 17.43 -13.20 1.20
C VAL A 11 16.52 -14.25 0.59
N LYS A 12 16.20 -14.07 -0.69
CA LYS A 12 15.58 -15.11 -1.52
C LYS A 12 16.28 -15.23 -2.85
N GLN A 13 16.84 -16.39 -3.10
CA GLN A 13 17.36 -16.79 -4.40
C GLN A 13 16.59 -18.01 -4.91
N TYR A 14 16.18 -18.00 -6.15
CA TYR A 14 15.55 -19.15 -6.82
C TYR A 14 16.60 -20.05 -7.43
N ASP A 15 16.36 -21.36 -7.46
CA ASP A 15 17.36 -22.40 -7.82
C ASP A 15 18.02 -22.17 -9.17
N ARG A 16 17.61 -21.48 -10.08
CA ARG A 16 18.25 -21.24 -11.39
C ARG A 16 18.55 -19.77 -11.67
N ALA A 17 18.28 -18.91 -10.70
CA ALA A 17 18.53 -17.48 -10.85
C ALA A 17 20.01 -17.17 -10.60
N LYS A 18 20.59 -16.32 -11.45
CA LYS A 18 21.97 -15.83 -11.27
C LYS A 18 22.11 -14.94 -10.03
N GLU A 19 21.06 -14.18 -9.74
CA GLU A 19 21.02 -13.23 -8.62
C GLU A 19 19.80 -13.47 -7.71
N PRO A 20 19.92 -13.16 -6.42
CA PRO A 20 18.77 -13.18 -5.52
C PRO A 20 17.69 -12.20 -5.95
N ALA A 21 16.43 -12.62 -5.85
CA ALA A 21 15.27 -11.75 -6.04
C ALA A 21 15.06 -10.77 -4.87
N VAL A 22 15.52 -11.17 -3.67
CA VAL A 22 15.55 -10.32 -2.45
C VAL A 22 16.96 -10.41 -1.89
N LYS A 23 17.60 -9.26 -1.66
CA LYS A 23 19.04 -9.12 -1.38
C LYS A 23 19.27 -8.49 -0.01
N SER A 24 19.19 -9.27 1.06
CA SER A 24 19.45 -8.82 2.44
C SER A 24 18.56 -7.63 2.86
N VAL A 25 17.23 -7.82 2.77
CA VAL A 25 16.25 -6.79 3.09
C VAL A 25 15.91 -6.84 4.58
N SER A 26 15.93 -5.67 5.25
CA SER A 26 15.54 -5.53 6.65
C SER A 26 14.56 -4.37 6.82
N PHE A 27 13.42 -4.62 7.48
CA PHE A 27 12.42 -3.61 7.85
C PHE A 27 11.50 -4.11 8.94
N ASP A 28 10.84 -3.17 9.63
CA ASP A 28 9.86 -3.43 10.66
C ASP A 28 8.55 -2.70 10.38
N VAL A 29 7.43 -3.32 10.79
CA VAL A 29 6.10 -2.71 10.76
C VAL A 29 5.53 -2.72 12.17
N ALA A 30 5.10 -1.57 12.66
CA ALA A 30 4.47 -1.46 13.97
C ALA A 30 3.01 -1.95 13.94
N GLU A 31 2.49 -2.37 15.09
CA GLU A 31 1.08 -2.78 15.22
C GLU A 31 0.17 -1.57 15.00
N GLY A 32 -0.87 -1.73 14.17
CA GLY A 32 -1.80 -0.68 13.79
C GLY A 32 -1.34 0.21 12.63
N ASP A 33 -0.09 0.06 12.15
CA ASP A 33 0.40 0.83 11.01
C ASP A 33 -0.31 0.45 9.70
N PHE A 34 -0.46 1.44 8.83
CA PHE A 34 -0.67 1.24 7.41
C PHE A 34 0.68 1.36 6.71
N PHE A 35 1.23 0.24 6.29
CA PHE A 35 2.55 0.15 5.69
C PHE A 35 2.46 -0.15 4.19
N ALA A 36 3.15 0.63 3.36
CA ALA A 36 3.24 0.38 1.92
C ALA A 36 4.63 -0.12 1.52
N PHE A 37 4.67 -1.23 0.81
CA PHE A 37 5.86 -1.81 0.19
C PHE A 37 5.84 -1.53 -1.31
N LEU A 38 6.50 -0.44 -1.71
CA LEU A 38 6.44 0.15 -3.03
C LEU A 38 7.63 -0.29 -3.89
N GLY A 39 7.44 -0.40 -5.19
CA GLY A 39 8.54 -0.65 -6.13
C GLY A 39 8.08 -1.07 -7.51
N PRO A 40 8.95 -1.00 -8.53
CA PRO A 40 8.61 -1.41 -9.89
C PRO A 40 8.37 -2.92 -10.01
N ASN A 41 7.86 -3.33 -11.17
CA ASN A 41 7.70 -4.75 -11.47
C ASN A 41 9.07 -5.45 -11.49
N GLY A 42 9.13 -6.64 -10.86
CA GLY A 42 10.39 -7.38 -10.71
C GLY A 42 11.31 -6.90 -9.57
N ALA A 43 10.93 -5.88 -8.80
CA ALA A 43 11.74 -5.37 -7.69
C ALA A 43 11.89 -6.34 -6.50
N GLY A 44 11.04 -7.39 -6.40
CA GLY A 44 11.05 -8.36 -5.29
C GLY A 44 9.83 -8.30 -4.38
N LYS A 45 8.83 -7.43 -4.67
CA LYS A 45 7.61 -7.27 -3.85
C LYS A 45 6.85 -8.59 -3.66
N THR A 46 6.42 -9.22 -4.75
CA THR A 46 5.65 -10.48 -4.71
C THR A 46 6.46 -11.61 -4.05
N THR A 47 7.77 -11.65 -4.24
CA THR A 47 8.64 -12.61 -3.55
C THR A 47 8.65 -12.37 -2.05
N THR A 48 8.77 -11.12 -1.62
CA THR A 48 8.77 -10.74 -0.20
C THR A 48 7.43 -11.08 0.44
N ILE A 49 6.31 -10.64 -0.14
CA ILE A 49 4.98 -10.92 0.42
C ILE A 49 4.68 -12.43 0.47
N SER A 50 5.14 -13.21 -0.52
CA SER A 50 4.99 -14.66 -0.52
C SER A 50 5.74 -15.33 0.64
N ILE A 51 6.88 -14.79 1.06
CA ILE A 51 7.60 -15.29 2.24
C ILE A 51 6.85 -14.87 3.52
N LEU A 52 6.42 -13.61 3.64
CA LEU A 52 5.66 -13.11 4.78
C LEU A 52 4.35 -13.90 4.97
N THR A 53 3.68 -14.25 3.88
CA THR A 53 2.43 -15.03 3.91
C THR A 53 2.63 -16.54 3.99
N THR A 54 3.86 -17.00 4.26
CA THR A 54 4.22 -18.42 4.43
C THR A 54 4.01 -19.31 3.20
N THR A 55 3.86 -18.72 2.00
CA THR A 55 3.66 -19.45 0.74
C THR A 55 4.97 -19.79 0.04
N LEU A 56 6.06 -19.13 0.41
CA LEU A 56 7.39 -19.33 -0.13
C LEU A 56 8.45 -19.36 0.99
N SER A 57 9.38 -20.31 0.94
CA SER A 57 10.50 -20.35 1.88
C SER A 57 11.55 -19.30 1.54
N LYS A 58 12.19 -18.71 2.54
CA LYS A 58 13.35 -17.84 2.37
C LYS A 58 14.62 -18.66 2.11
N THR A 59 15.66 -18.02 1.60
CA THR A 59 17.00 -18.64 1.49
C THR A 59 17.81 -18.43 2.78
N SER A 60 17.77 -17.21 3.32
CA SER A 60 18.40 -16.85 4.61
C SER A 60 17.73 -15.64 5.25
N GLY A 61 18.21 -15.23 6.42
CA GLY A 61 17.64 -14.18 7.22
C GLY A 61 16.56 -14.66 8.20
N SER A 62 15.93 -13.77 8.93
CA SER A 62 14.85 -14.08 9.86
C SER A 62 13.62 -13.22 9.60
N VAL A 63 12.44 -13.83 9.74
CA VAL A 63 11.16 -13.16 9.58
C VAL A 63 10.22 -13.64 10.66
N THR A 64 9.65 -12.69 11.40
CA THR A 64 8.61 -12.95 12.40
C THR A 64 7.38 -12.11 12.13
N ILE A 65 6.20 -12.69 12.35
CA ILE A 65 4.90 -12.02 12.26
C ILE A 65 4.11 -12.32 13.51
N ALA A 66 3.60 -11.28 14.16
CA ALA A 66 2.90 -11.36 15.46
C ALA A 66 3.70 -12.16 16.52
N GLY A 67 5.04 -12.09 16.44
CA GLY A 67 5.95 -12.83 17.33
C GLY A 67 6.27 -14.25 16.90
N TYR A 68 5.67 -14.78 15.81
CA TYR A 68 5.89 -16.14 15.33
C TYR A 68 6.82 -16.18 14.12
N ASP A 69 7.74 -17.15 14.08
CA ASP A 69 8.62 -17.38 12.92
C ASP A 69 7.82 -17.94 11.74
N VAL A 70 7.96 -17.31 10.57
CA VAL A 70 7.13 -17.62 9.37
C VAL A 70 7.33 -19.04 8.83
N GLU A 71 8.46 -19.73 9.13
CA GLU A 71 8.70 -21.10 8.68
C GLU A 71 8.40 -22.11 9.78
N LYS A 72 8.88 -21.88 11.00
CA LYS A 72 8.73 -22.83 12.12
C LYS A 72 7.31 -22.85 12.67
N GLU A 73 6.62 -21.74 12.65
CA GLU A 73 5.31 -21.54 13.22
C GLU A 73 4.27 -21.05 12.18
N ALA A 74 4.46 -21.45 10.93
CA ALA A 74 3.64 -21.01 9.79
C ALA A 74 2.12 -21.13 10.01
N ARG A 75 1.67 -22.13 10.78
CA ARG A 75 0.25 -22.27 11.11
C ARG A 75 -0.26 -21.11 11.98
N ARG A 76 0.52 -20.74 13.03
CA ARG A 76 0.17 -19.62 13.92
C ARG A 76 0.19 -18.30 13.16
N VAL A 77 1.19 -18.10 12.29
CA VAL A 77 1.23 -16.92 11.43
C VAL A 77 -0.05 -16.82 10.60
N ARG A 78 -0.49 -17.91 9.96
CA ARG A 78 -1.72 -17.90 9.15
C ARG A 78 -2.99 -17.63 9.94
N GLU A 79 -3.05 -17.98 11.21
CA GLU A 79 -4.18 -17.67 12.10
C GLU A 79 -4.27 -16.16 12.42
N GLU A 80 -3.15 -15.44 12.39
CA GLU A 80 -3.05 -13.99 12.69
C GLU A 80 -3.18 -13.10 11.45
N VAL A 81 -3.11 -13.66 10.23
CA VAL A 81 -3.05 -12.88 9.00
C VAL A 81 -4.25 -13.11 8.08
N GLY A 82 -4.77 -12.04 7.51
CA GLY A 82 -5.65 -12.07 6.35
C GLY A 82 -4.86 -11.73 5.08
N ILE A 83 -5.22 -12.34 3.94
CA ILE A 83 -4.50 -12.13 2.70
C ILE A 83 -5.48 -11.87 1.57
N ILE A 84 -5.26 -10.79 0.83
CA ILE A 84 -5.94 -10.49 -0.42
C ILE A 84 -4.88 -10.53 -1.53
N PHE A 85 -4.91 -11.59 -2.32
CA PHE A 85 -3.95 -11.78 -3.42
C PHE A 85 -4.29 -10.91 -4.62
N GLN A 86 -3.32 -10.69 -5.49
CA GLN A 86 -3.47 -9.99 -6.77
C GLN A 86 -4.55 -10.64 -7.66
N GLN A 87 -4.54 -11.98 -7.76
CA GLN A 87 -5.57 -12.72 -8.47
C GLN A 87 -6.59 -13.30 -7.49
N PRO A 88 -7.91 -13.15 -7.76
CA PRO A 88 -8.95 -13.73 -6.94
C PRO A 88 -8.80 -15.24 -6.79
N SER A 89 -8.79 -15.72 -5.54
CA SER A 89 -8.70 -17.14 -5.20
C SER A 89 -10.06 -17.73 -4.80
N LEU A 90 -11.11 -17.33 -5.52
CA LEU A 90 -12.49 -17.78 -5.30
C LEU A 90 -12.80 -19.02 -6.15
N ASP A 91 -13.52 -19.97 -5.57
CA ASP A 91 -14.05 -21.10 -6.34
C ASP A 91 -15.27 -20.65 -7.17
N PRO A 92 -15.17 -20.63 -8.51
CA PRO A 92 -16.26 -20.15 -9.36
C PRO A 92 -17.48 -21.07 -9.41
N SER A 93 -17.39 -22.31 -8.89
CA SER A 93 -18.50 -23.26 -8.82
C SER A 93 -19.40 -23.03 -7.61
N LEU A 94 -18.93 -22.29 -6.62
CA LEU A 94 -19.61 -22.00 -5.37
C LEU A 94 -20.29 -20.63 -5.40
N SER A 95 -21.23 -20.43 -4.48
CA SER A 95 -21.78 -19.09 -4.17
C SER A 95 -20.78 -18.26 -3.35
N ALA A 96 -21.06 -16.97 -3.19
CA ALA A 96 -20.24 -16.09 -2.37
C ALA A 96 -20.20 -16.58 -0.91
N GLU A 97 -21.33 -16.91 -0.33
CA GLU A 97 -21.43 -17.45 1.04
C GLU A 97 -20.64 -18.74 1.19
N GLU A 98 -20.77 -19.68 0.26
CA GLU A 98 -20.03 -20.93 0.31
C GLU A 98 -18.53 -20.74 0.29
N ASN A 99 -18.02 -19.80 -0.50
CA ASN A 99 -16.60 -19.43 -0.48
C ASN A 99 -16.14 -18.93 0.90
N ILE A 100 -16.95 -18.09 1.58
CA ILE A 100 -16.65 -17.62 2.94
C ILE A 100 -16.72 -18.78 3.93
N ARG A 101 -17.75 -19.62 3.85
CA ARG A 101 -17.98 -20.75 4.75
C ARG A 101 -16.85 -21.77 4.66
N PHE A 102 -16.44 -22.15 3.46
CA PHE A 102 -15.30 -23.05 3.26
C PHE A 102 -14.02 -22.47 3.86
N HIS A 103 -13.78 -21.19 3.64
CA HIS A 103 -12.61 -20.51 4.20
C HIS A 103 -12.63 -20.54 5.74
N ALA A 104 -13.75 -20.18 6.37
CA ALA A 104 -13.89 -20.22 7.83
C ALA A 104 -13.71 -21.63 8.41
N CYS A 105 -14.17 -22.67 7.67
CA CYS A 105 -13.95 -24.05 8.06
C CYS A 105 -12.48 -24.48 7.89
N LEU A 106 -11.81 -24.07 6.82
CA LEU A 106 -10.39 -24.38 6.58
C LEU A 106 -9.47 -23.73 7.63
N TYR A 107 -9.85 -22.54 8.11
CA TYR A 107 -9.15 -21.87 9.23
C TYR A 107 -9.50 -22.48 10.61
N GLY A 108 -10.35 -23.54 10.63
CA GLY A 108 -10.70 -24.23 11.87
C GLY A 108 -11.64 -23.48 12.80
N MET A 109 -12.22 -22.34 12.35
CA MET A 109 -13.12 -21.51 13.14
C MET A 109 -14.43 -22.26 13.47
N TYR A 110 -14.95 -22.99 12.50
CA TYR A 110 -16.20 -23.70 12.62
C TYR A 110 -16.12 -25.08 11.96
N ARG A 111 -16.91 -26.02 12.48
CA ARG A 111 -17.14 -27.29 11.78
C ARG A 111 -18.00 -27.06 10.54
N TYR A 112 -17.68 -27.71 9.44
CA TYR A 112 -18.46 -27.64 8.22
C TYR A 112 -19.93 -28.00 8.44
N ARG A 113 -20.81 -27.20 7.87
CA ARG A 113 -22.24 -27.42 7.79
C ARG A 113 -22.70 -27.25 6.34
N PRO A 114 -23.67 -28.04 5.84
CA PRO A 114 -24.05 -28.03 4.42
C PRO A 114 -24.80 -26.79 3.95
N SER A 115 -25.27 -25.94 4.87
CA SER A 115 -25.97 -24.71 4.50
C SER A 115 -25.71 -23.59 5.50
N PHE A 116 -25.84 -22.32 5.05
CA PHE A 116 -25.74 -21.12 5.87
C PHE A 116 -26.62 -21.17 7.12
N LYS A 117 -27.86 -21.57 6.98
CA LYS A 117 -28.83 -21.65 8.08
C LYS A 117 -28.44 -22.62 9.19
N LEU A 118 -27.62 -23.61 8.89
CA LEU A 118 -27.10 -24.57 9.87
C LEU A 118 -25.82 -24.15 10.55
N MET A 119 -25.17 -23.11 10.05
CA MET A 119 -23.98 -22.52 10.69
C MET A 119 -24.36 -21.86 12.03
N PRO A 120 -23.41 -21.73 12.98
CA PRO A 120 -23.65 -21.01 14.23
C PRO A 120 -24.12 -19.57 13.98
N ALA A 121 -24.99 -19.03 14.84
CA ALA A 121 -25.50 -17.66 14.72
C ALA A 121 -24.36 -16.63 14.62
N VAL A 122 -23.29 -16.77 15.43
CA VAL A 122 -22.11 -15.89 15.39
C VAL A 122 -21.49 -15.83 13.98
N TYR A 123 -21.41 -16.94 13.26
CA TYR A 123 -20.94 -16.95 11.87
C TYR A 123 -21.92 -16.21 10.96
N GLN A 124 -23.23 -16.51 11.09
CA GLN A 124 -24.26 -15.90 10.26
C GLN A 124 -24.27 -14.37 10.42
N ASP A 125 -24.26 -13.90 11.67
CA ASP A 125 -24.26 -12.48 12.01
C ASP A 125 -23.01 -11.80 11.45
N ARG A 126 -21.82 -12.41 11.63
CA ARG A 126 -20.55 -11.84 11.12
C ARG A 126 -20.51 -11.76 9.60
N VAL A 127 -20.97 -12.78 8.89
CA VAL A 127 -21.06 -12.77 7.42
C VAL A 127 -22.03 -11.71 6.94
N MET A 128 -23.19 -11.57 7.59
CA MET A 128 -24.17 -10.53 7.24
C MET A 128 -23.61 -9.12 7.49
N GLU A 129 -23.01 -8.88 8.62
CA GLU A 129 -22.33 -7.61 8.97
C GLU A 129 -21.30 -7.23 7.91
N LEU A 130 -20.35 -8.11 7.63
CA LEU A 130 -19.29 -7.88 6.65
C LEU A 130 -19.86 -7.68 5.23
N SER A 131 -20.87 -8.44 4.84
CA SER A 131 -21.49 -8.32 3.52
C SER A 131 -22.30 -7.02 3.35
N GLU A 132 -22.91 -6.52 4.40
CA GLU A 132 -23.57 -5.22 4.44
C GLU A 132 -22.56 -4.08 4.36
N MET A 133 -21.50 -4.16 5.16
CA MET A 133 -20.40 -3.19 5.20
C MET A 133 -19.76 -2.98 3.82
N VAL A 134 -19.46 -4.05 3.08
CA VAL A 134 -18.90 -3.93 1.72
C VAL A 134 -19.95 -3.78 0.61
N GLY A 135 -21.24 -3.82 0.95
CA GLY A 135 -22.34 -3.62 0.00
C GLY A 135 -22.54 -4.75 -1.02
N ILE A 136 -22.40 -6.04 -0.61
CA ILE A 136 -22.68 -7.20 -1.45
C ILE A 136 -23.69 -8.16 -0.82
N LYS A 137 -24.44 -7.73 0.20
CA LYS A 137 -25.43 -8.53 0.93
C LYS A 137 -26.42 -9.24 0.00
N ASP A 138 -26.95 -8.52 -1.00
CA ASP A 138 -27.93 -9.08 -1.97
C ASP A 138 -27.31 -10.10 -2.94
N ALA A 139 -25.99 -10.18 -2.99
CA ALA A 139 -25.26 -11.09 -3.86
C ALA A 139 -24.65 -12.28 -3.12
N LEU A 140 -24.80 -12.34 -1.79
CA LEU A 140 -24.15 -13.32 -0.92
C LEU A 140 -24.45 -14.77 -1.33
N PHE A 141 -25.66 -15.06 -1.79
CA PHE A 141 -26.08 -16.41 -2.22
C PHE A 141 -26.02 -16.61 -3.74
N ARG A 142 -25.42 -15.67 -4.49
CA ARG A 142 -25.24 -15.82 -5.93
C ARG A 142 -23.96 -16.58 -6.24
N PRO A 143 -23.95 -17.43 -7.30
CA PRO A 143 -22.72 -18.06 -7.79
C PRO A 143 -21.66 -17.01 -8.18
N ILE A 144 -20.39 -17.30 -7.89
CA ILE A 144 -19.27 -16.40 -8.20
C ILE A 144 -19.23 -15.96 -9.67
N LYS A 145 -19.55 -16.87 -10.59
CA LYS A 145 -19.61 -16.58 -12.04
C LYS A 145 -20.58 -15.45 -12.42
N LYS A 146 -21.55 -15.13 -11.54
CA LYS A 146 -22.53 -14.04 -11.75
C LYS A 146 -22.13 -12.73 -11.05
N LEU A 147 -20.99 -12.69 -10.38
CA LEU A 147 -20.49 -11.50 -9.71
C LEU A 147 -19.56 -10.73 -10.64
N SER A 148 -19.64 -9.39 -10.61
CA SER A 148 -18.64 -8.54 -11.27
C SER A 148 -17.27 -8.67 -10.59
N GLY A 149 -16.19 -8.30 -11.28
CA GLY A 149 -14.83 -8.32 -10.71
C GLY A 149 -14.73 -7.54 -9.39
N GLY A 150 -15.36 -6.36 -9.32
CA GLY A 150 -15.43 -5.58 -8.09
C GLY A 150 -16.19 -6.27 -6.97
N MET A 151 -17.28 -7.01 -7.26
CA MET A 151 -18.00 -7.79 -6.26
C MET A 151 -17.18 -9.00 -5.79
N GLN A 152 -16.42 -9.64 -6.70
CA GLN A 152 -15.50 -10.72 -6.32
C GLN A 152 -14.41 -10.20 -5.40
N ARG A 153 -13.86 -9.00 -5.67
CA ARG A 153 -12.87 -8.36 -4.81
C ARG A 153 -13.42 -8.04 -3.42
N LYS A 154 -14.62 -7.50 -3.34
CA LYS A 154 -15.33 -7.29 -2.07
C LYS A 154 -15.54 -8.59 -1.28
N LEU A 155 -15.83 -9.70 -1.97
CA LEU A 155 -15.95 -11.00 -1.34
C LEU A 155 -14.61 -11.51 -0.77
N GLU A 156 -13.49 -11.30 -1.46
CA GLU A 156 -12.17 -11.65 -0.94
C GLU A 156 -11.83 -10.88 0.34
N ILE A 157 -12.26 -9.62 0.42
CA ILE A 157 -12.14 -8.82 1.63
C ILE A 157 -12.90 -9.46 2.79
N ILE A 158 -14.20 -9.80 2.60
CA ILE A 158 -14.97 -10.49 3.63
C ILE A 158 -14.26 -11.76 4.08
N ARG A 159 -13.80 -12.55 3.12
CA ARG A 159 -13.11 -13.81 3.39
C ARG A 159 -11.83 -13.62 4.20
N SER A 160 -11.04 -12.57 3.91
CA SER A 160 -9.81 -12.28 4.63
C SER A 160 -10.03 -11.72 6.03
N LEU A 161 -11.24 -11.21 6.32
CA LEU A 161 -11.59 -10.59 7.60
C LEU A 161 -12.50 -11.43 8.49
N ILE A 162 -13.00 -12.56 7.99
CA ILE A 162 -13.94 -13.39 8.74
C ILE A 162 -13.38 -13.88 10.09
N HIS A 163 -12.06 -14.04 10.16
CA HIS A 163 -11.34 -14.49 11.35
C HIS A 163 -10.68 -13.35 12.16
N THR A 164 -11.03 -12.08 11.86
CA THR A 164 -10.51 -10.90 12.56
C THR A 164 -8.98 -10.88 12.71
N PRO A 165 -8.23 -10.87 11.59
CA PRO A 165 -6.77 -10.92 11.63
C PRO A 165 -6.17 -9.67 12.25
N LYS A 166 -5.00 -9.81 12.91
CA LYS A 166 -4.21 -8.66 13.39
C LYS A 166 -3.51 -7.93 12.25
N LEU A 167 -3.20 -8.65 11.17
CA LEU A 167 -2.46 -8.14 10.03
C LEU A 167 -3.15 -8.53 8.72
N LEU A 168 -3.40 -7.55 7.86
CA LEU A 168 -4.00 -7.72 6.54
C LEU A 168 -2.96 -7.45 5.46
N PHE A 169 -2.63 -8.47 4.68
CA PHE A 169 -1.80 -8.35 3.48
C PHE A 169 -2.65 -8.05 2.25
N LEU A 170 -2.26 -7.03 1.49
CA LEU A 170 -2.90 -6.58 0.26
C LEU A 170 -1.87 -6.62 -0.87
N ASP A 171 -1.96 -7.59 -1.76
CA ASP A 171 -1.04 -7.68 -2.90
C ASP A 171 -1.68 -7.04 -4.14
N GLU A 172 -1.24 -5.82 -4.48
CA GLU A 172 -1.75 -4.99 -5.57
C GLU A 172 -3.29 -4.94 -5.63
N PRO A 173 -3.97 -4.53 -4.52
CA PRO A 173 -5.40 -4.76 -4.33
C PRO A 173 -6.30 -4.00 -5.31
N THR A 174 -5.82 -2.94 -5.92
CA THR A 174 -6.59 -2.05 -6.81
C THR A 174 -6.38 -2.35 -8.28
N GLN A 175 -5.49 -3.28 -8.61
CA GLN A 175 -5.21 -3.62 -10.00
C GLN A 175 -6.49 -4.09 -10.73
N GLY A 176 -6.78 -3.47 -11.88
CA GLY A 176 -7.96 -3.78 -12.68
C GLY A 176 -9.29 -3.25 -12.13
N LEU A 177 -9.29 -2.47 -11.05
CA LEU A 177 -10.48 -1.79 -10.53
C LEU A 177 -10.68 -0.43 -11.19
N ASP A 178 -11.95 -0.08 -11.45
CA ASP A 178 -12.34 1.29 -11.79
C ASP A 178 -12.18 2.24 -10.59
N ALA A 179 -12.22 3.56 -10.84
CA ALA A 179 -12.00 4.57 -9.82
C ALA A 179 -12.98 4.51 -8.64
N VAL A 180 -14.26 4.15 -8.91
CA VAL A 180 -15.29 4.05 -7.87
C VAL A 180 -15.02 2.83 -6.97
N SER A 181 -14.73 1.69 -7.59
CA SER A 181 -14.40 0.46 -6.87
C SER A 181 -13.13 0.60 -6.04
N ARG A 182 -12.11 1.30 -6.58
CA ARG A 182 -10.86 1.60 -5.85
C ARG A 182 -11.14 2.45 -4.61
N ARG A 183 -11.89 3.54 -4.76
CA ARG A 183 -12.24 4.41 -3.63
C ARG A 183 -13.01 3.65 -2.55
N SER A 184 -14.01 2.86 -2.93
CA SER A 184 -14.77 2.04 -1.99
C SER A 184 -13.90 1.02 -1.25
N LEU A 185 -12.89 0.46 -1.92
CA LEU A 185 -11.91 -0.45 -1.30
C LEU A 185 -11.10 0.26 -0.21
N TRP A 186 -10.58 1.46 -0.49
CA TRP A 186 -9.80 2.22 0.48
C TRP A 186 -10.62 2.69 1.68
N GLU A 187 -11.82 3.22 1.44
CA GLU A 187 -12.76 3.60 2.51
C GLU A 187 -13.05 2.41 3.44
N TYR A 188 -13.15 1.23 2.87
CA TYR A 188 -13.39 -0.01 3.61
C TYR A 188 -12.16 -0.45 4.44
N ILE A 189 -10.97 -0.47 3.82
CA ILE A 189 -9.72 -0.84 4.51
C ILE A 189 -9.47 0.10 5.69
N ASP A 190 -9.68 1.40 5.50
CA ASP A 190 -9.59 2.41 6.55
C ASP A 190 -10.60 2.17 7.69
N GLY A 191 -11.83 1.76 7.35
CA GLY A 191 -12.84 1.41 8.35
C GLY A 191 -12.38 0.24 9.23
N VAL A 192 -11.96 -0.85 8.61
CA VAL A 192 -11.46 -2.05 9.33
C VAL A 192 -10.27 -1.72 10.22
N ARG A 193 -9.33 -0.92 9.72
CA ARG A 193 -8.17 -0.48 10.48
C ARG A 193 -8.57 0.29 11.74
N ARG A 194 -9.47 1.26 11.61
CA ARG A 194 -9.92 2.10 12.73
C ARG A 194 -10.74 1.34 13.76
N GLU A 195 -11.60 0.44 13.31
CA GLU A 195 -12.51 -0.30 14.20
C GLU A 195 -11.80 -1.44 14.96
N ASN A 196 -10.89 -2.16 14.29
CA ASN A 196 -10.28 -3.36 14.84
C ASN A 196 -8.79 -3.19 15.22
N GLY A 197 -8.17 -2.04 14.95
CA GLY A 197 -6.73 -1.84 15.14
C GLY A 197 -5.88 -2.73 14.22
N THR A 198 -6.45 -3.23 13.11
CA THR A 198 -5.77 -4.14 12.18
C THR A 198 -4.62 -3.42 11.49
N THR A 199 -3.42 -4.00 11.52
CA THR A 199 -2.28 -3.54 10.74
C THR A 199 -2.50 -3.86 9.26
N VAL A 200 -2.12 -2.96 8.37
CA VAL A 200 -2.26 -3.16 6.92
C VAL A 200 -0.88 -3.15 6.27
N PHE A 201 -0.57 -4.20 5.50
CA PHE A 201 0.63 -4.28 4.67
C PHE A 201 0.22 -4.33 3.19
N LEU A 202 0.47 -3.24 2.49
CA LEU A 202 0.14 -3.04 1.08
C LEU A 202 1.37 -3.26 0.20
N THR A 203 1.28 -4.09 -0.85
CA THR A 203 2.20 -3.98 -1.98
C THR A 203 1.55 -3.24 -3.12
N THR A 204 2.26 -2.31 -3.71
CA THR A 204 1.77 -1.58 -4.87
C THR A 204 2.92 -1.08 -5.74
N HIS A 205 2.63 -0.79 -6.99
CA HIS A 205 3.48 -0.02 -7.89
C HIS A 205 2.88 1.37 -8.18
N TYR A 206 1.69 1.67 -7.64
CA TYR A 206 1.03 2.97 -7.73
C TYR A 206 1.46 3.83 -6.54
N ILE A 207 2.18 4.90 -6.83
CA ILE A 207 2.74 5.78 -5.79
C ILE A 207 1.64 6.54 -5.04
N ASP A 208 0.57 6.91 -5.74
CA ASP A 208 -0.61 7.59 -5.15
C ASP A 208 -1.24 6.80 -3.99
N GLU A 209 -1.17 5.47 -4.03
CA GLU A 209 -1.70 4.62 -2.98
C GLU A 209 -0.87 4.69 -1.69
N ALA A 210 0.39 5.08 -1.80
CA ALA A 210 1.31 5.23 -0.68
C ALA A 210 1.34 6.66 -0.10
N GLU A 211 0.59 7.62 -0.64
CA GLU A 211 0.54 9.00 -0.14
C GLU A 211 -0.10 9.12 1.26
N HIS A 212 -0.99 8.19 1.61
CA HIS A 212 -1.81 8.25 2.83
C HIS A 212 -1.52 7.15 3.84
N VAL A 213 -0.38 6.47 3.70
CA VAL A 213 0.04 5.44 4.64
C VAL A 213 0.93 6.03 5.75
N ASP A 214 1.10 5.30 6.85
CA ASP A 214 1.96 5.77 7.95
C ASP A 214 3.44 5.59 7.62
N LYS A 215 3.80 4.53 6.89
CA LYS A 215 5.18 4.23 6.52
C LYS A 215 5.26 3.60 5.13
N VAL A 216 6.24 4.05 4.36
CA VAL A 216 6.58 3.52 3.04
C VAL A 216 7.96 2.88 3.08
N CYS A 217 8.10 1.76 2.42
CA CYS A 217 9.39 1.14 2.13
C CYS A 217 9.48 0.88 0.63
N ILE A 218 10.43 1.52 -0.03
CA ILE A 218 10.64 1.38 -1.46
C ILE A 218 11.71 0.32 -1.70
N ILE A 219 11.34 -0.73 -2.44
CA ILE A 219 12.26 -1.78 -2.88
C ILE A 219 12.60 -1.60 -4.36
N ASN A 220 13.87 -1.70 -4.69
CA ASN A 220 14.36 -1.67 -6.07
C ASN A 220 15.48 -2.70 -6.25
N HIS A 221 15.41 -3.50 -7.34
CA HIS A 221 16.38 -4.57 -7.64
C HIS A 221 16.70 -5.48 -6.45
N GLY A 222 15.68 -5.80 -5.65
CA GLY A 222 15.80 -6.71 -4.48
C GLY A 222 16.40 -6.07 -3.24
N LYS A 223 16.64 -4.76 -3.21
CA LYS A 223 17.18 -4.02 -2.05
C LYS A 223 16.21 -2.92 -1.62
N ILE A 224 16.19 -2.61 -0.34
CA ILE A 224 15.49 -1.40 0.14
C ILE A 224 16.27 -0.18 -0.35
N ALA A 225 15.57 0.67 -1.08
CA ALA A 225 16.07 1.92 -1.60
C ALA A 225 15.94 3.04 -0.56
N ILE A 226 14.73 3.20 -0.01
CA ILE A 226 14.42 4.20 1.02
C ILE A 226 13.24 3.70 1.87
N SER A 227 13.20 4.10 3.14
CA SER A 227 12.09 3.82 4.05
C SER A 227 11.87 4.99 4.99
N GLY A 228 10.61 5.33 5.28
CA GLY A 228 10.20 6.43 6.16
C GLY A 228 8.72 6.74 6.00
N SER A 229 8.22 7.77 6.66
CA SER A 229 6.89 8.29 6.34
C SER A 229 6.89 9.01 4.97
N PRO A 230 5.74 9.10 4.27
CA PRO A 230 5.64 9.86 3.03
C PRO A 230 6.14 11.31 3.18
N ASP A 231 5.82 11.96 4.30
CA ASP A 231 6.21 13.34 4.56
C ASP A 231 7.72 13.49 4.81
N GLU A 232 8.34 12.55 5.53
CA GLU A 232 9.80 12.51 5.69
C GLU A 232 10.51 12.32 4.36
N MET A 233 10.01 11.44 3.50
CA MET A 233 10.58 11.22 2.16
C MET A 233 10.50 12.48 1.30
N LYS A 234 9.33 13.13 1.27
CA LYS A 234 9.13 14.39 0.54
C LYS A 234 10.06 15.50 1.06
N ALA A 235 10.12 15.66 2.37
CA ALA A 235 10.96 16.70 3.00
C ALA A 235 12.47 16.50 2.78
N ASN A 236 12.94 15.24 2.75
CA ASN A 236 14.35 14.92 2.58
C ASN A 236 14.84 14.99 1.14
N LEU A 237 13.96 14.80 0.17
CA LEU A 237 14.32 14.67 -1.24
C LEU A 237 14.01 15.92 -2.07
N LEU A 238 13.02 16.69 -1.67
CA LEU A 238 12.48 17.77 -2.49
C LEU A 238 12.32 19.06 -1.70
N LYS A 239 12.51 20.18 -2.41
CA LYS A 239 12.16 21.52 -1.91
C LYS A 239 10.70 21.81 -2.23
N GLN A 240 10.06 22.59 -1.37
CA GLN A 240 8.73 23.14 -1.68
C GLN A 240 8.84 24.09 -2.87
N GLU A 241 7.82 24.18 -3.69
CA GLU A 241 7.81 25.00 -4.89
C GLU A 241 6.66 26.02 -4.85
N LEU A 242 6.97 27.24 -5.25
CA LEU A 242 5.96 28.26 -5.57
C LEU A 242 5.74 28.26 -7.08
N VAL A 243 4.49 28.06 -7.48
CA VAL A 243 4.07 28.26 -8.87
C VAL A 243 3.51 29.66 -9.00
N LEU A 244 4.17 30.47 -9.82
CA LEU A 244 3.87 31.86 -10.02
C LEU A 244 3.56 32.14 -11.49
N ASP A 245 2.63 33.05 -11.73
CA ASP A 245 2.44 33.64 -13.05
C ASP A 245 1.93 35.09 -12.94
N ALA A 246 2.16 35.87 -14.00
CA ALA A 246 1.76 37.26 -14.08
C ALA A 246 1.49 37.65 -15.53
N PRO A 247 0.66 38.70 -15.80
CA PRO A 247 0.46 39.22 -17.13
C PRO A 247 1.77 39.71 -17.76
N ASP A 248 2.67 40.32 -16.96
CA ASP A 248 4.03 40.66 -17.37
C ASP A 248 5.04 39.68 -16.73
N ARG A 249 5.18 38.52 -17.35
CA ARG A 249 6.17 37.49 -16.95
C ARG A 249 7.60 38.01 -16.99
N GLY A 250 7.90 38.87 -17.97
CA GLY A 250 9.25 39.46 -18.11
C GLY A 250 9.62 40.33 -16.91
N ARG A 251 8.68 41.09 -16.36
CA ARG A 251 8.87 41.87 -15.14
C ARG A 251 9.03 40.97 -13.92
N LEU A 252 8.18 39.94 -13.77
CA LEU A 252 8.25 38.96 -12.67
C LEU A 252 9.64 38.28 -12.65
N ILE A 253 10.12 37.82 -13.80
CA ILE A 253 11.43 37.18 -13.95
C ILE A 253 12.56 38.12 -13.52
N ARG A 254 12.52 39.42 -13.92
CA ARG A 254 13.51 40.39 -13.51
C ARG A 254 13.50 40.66 -11.99
N GLU A 255 12.31 40.66 -11.38
CA GLU A 255 12.18 40.83 -9.93
C GLU A 255 12.75 39.64 -9.18
N LEU A 256 12.44 38.38 -9.61
CA LEU A 256 13.04 37.17 -9.02
C LEU A 256 14.56 37.15 -9.16
N GLY A 257 15.10 37.47 -10.34
CA GLY A 257 16.54 37.58 -10.55
C GLY A 257 17.19 38.66 -9.70
N GLY A 258 16.51 39.82 -9.52
CA GLY A 258 16.99 40.89 -8.63
C GLY A 258 16.99 40.52 -7.13
N LEU A 259 16.20 39.58 -6.72
CA LEU A 259 16.14 39.00 -5.37
C LEU A 259 17.12 37.82 -5.19
N GLY A 260 17.83 37.41 -6.25
CA GLY A 260 18.73 36.25 -6.22
C GLY A 260 18.00 34.93 -6.05
N ILE A 261 16.73 34.85 -6.51
CA ILE A 261 15.91 33.69 -6.38
C ILE A 261 15.99 32.83 -7.66
N ASP A 262 16.40 31.59 -7.51
CA ASP A 262 16.42 30.62 -8.60
C ASP A 262 14.99 30.27 -9.05
N TYR A 263 14.81 30.11 -10.35
CA TYR A 263 13.52 29.71 -10.92
C TYR A 263 13.70 28.86 -12.17
N ARG A 264 12.67 28.10 -12.50
CA ARG A 264 12.52 27.43 -13.81
C ARG A 264 11.20 27.83 -14.44
N VAL A 265 11.11 27.71 -15.76
CA VAL A 265 9.87 27.97 -16.51
C VAL A 265 9.37 26.65 -17.10
N ASP A 266 8.21 26.22 -16.63
CA ASP A 266 7.50 25.03 -17.11
C ASP A 266 6.00 25.32 -17.12
N GLY A 267 5.51 25.87 -18.26
CA GLY A 267 4.17 26.44 -18.32
C GLY A 267 3.99 27.71 -17.47
N HIS A 268 4.28 27.60 -16.17
CA HIS A 268 4.39 28.70 -15.20
C HIS A 268 5.83 28.93 -14.75
N ILE A 269 6.05 29.94 -13.91
CA ILE A 269 7.32 30.18 -13.26
C ILE A 269 7.32 29.40 -11.94
N ILE A 270 8.25 28.47 -11.80
CA ILE A 270 8.38 27.60 -10.63
C ILE A 270 9.62 28.01 -9.84
N VAL A 271 9.42 28.34 -8.58
CA VAL A 271 10.44 28.83 -7.66
C VAL A 271 10.60 27.80 -6.53
N PRO A 272 11.69 27.02 -6.51
CA PRO A 272 12.02 26.18 -5.37
C PRO A 272 12.39 27.06 -4.17
N TYR A 273 11.88 26.75 -2.98
CA TYR A 273 12.18 27.53 -1.78
C TYR A 273 12.34 26.65 -0.54
N GLU A 274 13.08 27.21 0.43
CA GLU A 274 13.19 26.66 1.77
C GLU A 274 12.67 27.70 2.79
N GLY A 275 11.92 27.23 3.76
CA GLY A 275 11.38 28.08 4.82
C GLY A 275 10.02 28.69 4.49
N THR A 276 9.92 30.05 4.40
CA THR A 276 8.62 30.73 4.29
C THR A 276 8.43 31.38 2.92
N ALA A 277 7.43 30.91 2.16
CA ALA A 277 7.01 31.48 0.87
C ALA A 277 6.71 33.01 0.97
N GLN A 278 6.26 33.45 2.14
CA GLN A 278 5.92 34.86 2.40
C GLN A 278 7.07 35.83 2.14
N LYS A 279 8.34 35.43 2.39
CA LYS A 279 9.52 36.26 2.13
C LYS A 279 9.68 36.52 0.64
N ILE A 280 9.46 35.51 -0.19
CA ILE A 280 9.53 35.63 -1.65
C ILE A 280 8.41 36.52 -2.14
N ILE A 281 7.18 36.24 -1.72
CA ILE A 281 5.99 36.97 -2.14
C ILE A 281 6.07 38.46 -1.75
N ALA A 282 6.56 38.76 -0.54
CA ALA A 282 6.71 40.13 -0.06
C ALA A 282 7.75 40.95 -0.87
N GLY A 283 8.68 40.30 -1.53
CA GLY A 283 9.69 40.93 -2.40
C GLY A 283 9.20 41.27 -3.81
N LEU A 284 8.05 40.67 -4.24
CA LEU A 284 7.49 40.87 -5.55
C LEU A 284 6.57 42.11 -5.58
N LYS A 285 6.67 42.90 -6.63
CA LYS A 285 5.84 44.10 -6.88
C LYS A 285 4.91 43.87 -8.07
N THR A 286 5.17 42.83 -8.86
CA THR A 286 4.36 42.46 -10.01
C THR A 286 3.07 41.80 -9.51
N GLU A 287 1.91 42.22 -10.05
CA GLU A 287 0.62 41.58 -9.76
C GLU A 287 0.60 40.16 -10.30
N LEU A 288 0.35 39.20 -9.41
CA LEU A 288 0.34 37.78 -9.75
C LEU A 288 -1.05 37.34 -10.20
N THR A 289 -1.14 36.61 -11.30
CA THR A 289 -2.38 35.94 -11.74
C THR A 289 -2.46 34.50 -11.27
N VAL A 290 -1.30 33.87 -10.97
CA VAL A 290 -1.21 32.56 -10.35
C VAL A 290 -0.26 32.65 -9.17
N LEU A 291 -0.72 32.15 -8.03
CA LEU A 291 0.08 31.96 -6.82
C LEU A 291 -0.38 30.65 -6.17
N GLN A 292 0.44 29.63 -6.27
CA GLN A 292 0.15 28.32 -5.68
C GLN A 292 1.39 27.78 -4.97
N ILE A 293 1.22 27.25 -3.78
CA ILE A 293 2.24 26.46 -3.11
C ILE A 293 2.05 25.02 -3.54
N GLN A 294 3.02 24.49 -4.26
CA GLN A 294 3.04 23.10 -4.66
C GLN A 294 3.87 22.32 -3.65
N GLN A 295 3.20 21.40 -2.96
CA GLN A 295 3.91 20.41 -2.16
C GLN A 295 4.35 19.27 -3.08
N PRO A 296 5.60 18.83 -2.97
CA PRO A 296 6.07 17.68 -3.75
C PRO A 296 5.23 16.44 -3.45
N SER A 297 4.99 15.66 -4.48
CA SER A 297 4.38 14.35 -4.34
C SER A 297 5.41 13.28 -3.94
N LEU A 298 4.95 12.14 -3.46
CA LEU A 298 5.83 10.99 -3.23
C LEU A 298 6.42 10.47 -4.55
N GLU A 299 5.72 10.66 -5.68
CA GLU A 299 6.21 10.34 -7.01
C GLU A 299 7.43 11.20 -7.39
N ASP A 300 7.35 12.52 -7.17
CA ASP A 300 8.48 13.42 -7.40
C ASP A 300 9.69 13.01 -6.55
N ALA A 301 9.45 12.67 -5.29
CA ALA A 301 10.51 12.21 -4.38
C ALA A 301 11.14 10.90 -4.87
N TYR A 302 10.36 9.96 -5.37
CA TYR A 302 10.86 8.70 -5.92
C TYR A 302 11.67 8.91 -7.21
N VAL A 303 11.19 9.76 -8.12
CA VAL A 303 11.92 10.12 -9.35
C VAL A 303 13.24 10.78 -9.04
N GLU A 304 13.27 11.70 -8.07
CA GLU A 304 14.50 12.37 -7.64
C GLU A 304 15.49 11.38 -6.99
N TYR A 305 14.99 10.44 -6.19
CA TYR A 305 15.81 9.37 -5.63
C TYR A 305 16.48 8.53 -6.74
N LEU A 306 15.74 8.14 -7.77
CA LEU A 306 16.28 7.35 -8.89
C LEU A 306 17.37 8.13 -9.63
N LYS A 307 17.17 9.43 -9.91
CA LYS A 307 18.16 10.26 -10.59
C LYS A 307 19.48 10.35 -9.80
N ARG A 308 19.39 10.47 -8.46
CA ARG A 308 20.59 10.54 -7.61
C ARG A 308 21.36 9.21 -7.63
N THR A 309 20.67 8.08 -7.56
CA THR A 309 21.29 6.75 -7.54
C THR A 309 21.85 6.33 -8.89
N GLU A 310 21.25 6.73 -10.01
CA GLU A 310 21.76 6.49 -11.36
C GLU A 310 22.95 7.42 -11.70
N GLY A 311 22.93 8.65 -11.19
CA GLY A 311 24.03 9.59 -11.34
C GLY A 311 25.30 9.26 -10.54
N GLU A 312 25.16 8.50 -9.44
CA GLU A 312 26.30 7.99 -8.66
C GLU A 312 26.90 6.71 -9.26
N ALA A 313 26.19 6.03 -10.18
CA ALA A 313 26.64 4.79 -10.82
C ALA A 313 27.30 5.01 -12.20
N ALA A 314 27.34 6.24 -12.70
CA ALA A 314 27.99 6.66 -13.96
C ALA A 314 29.31 7.40 -13.68
#